data_a5aeeb7de193c90d98c3af095111ccb5
#
_entry.id   a5aeeb7de193c90d98c3af095111ccb5
#
_cell.length_a   1.000
_cell.length_b   1.000
_cell.length_c   1.000
_cell.angle_alpha   90.00
_cell.angle_beta   90.00
_cell.angle_gamma   90.00
#
_symmetry.space_group_name_H-M   'P 1'
#
loop_
_entity.id
_entity.type
_entity.pdbx_description
1 polymer ?
#
loop_
_entity_poly.entity_id
_entity_poly.type
_entity_poly.pdbx_seq_one_letter_code
_entity_poly.pdbx_strand_id
1 'polypeptide(L)'
;MKNKKQVLLEALAGSVEMLNSLSELSDGVDIYDETGHVDTEFLLQAIGSVNVFMDASNKMVSKIGSLLAPDVIASKKSEKVDDGKKWCVEDILKHCTLENNILKLPRINFNKNSYAEAKKWIEEAGGSWRGGKVQGFAFPFNAERVFSILHDGKRCNLQQDFQFFETPPNVADWLVMISGGISDEDSVLEPSAGRGGLIKSIHRSNPSVIVDCYELMPENKEFLQKMENVRILGDDFTKGEHSTYSKIIANPPFSHNQDIDHVRMMYEFLKEGGTLAAITSKHWEFSNEKKCEDFRAWISSVNGEVFKIPQGEFNCSGTPIETRAIIIRKNVL
;
A
#
# COMPACT_ATOMS: atom_id res chain seq x y z
N MET A 1 34.32 -4.50 -20.33
CA MET A 1 33.17 -3.60 -19.99
C MET A 1 32.20 -3.62 -21.17
N LYS A 2 30.94 -4.04 -20.97
CA LYS A 2 29.93 -4.03 -22.05
C LYS A 2 29.61 -2.59 -22.42
N ASN A 3 29.51 -2.30 -23.73
CA ASN A 3 29.16 -0.97 -24.26
C ASN A 3 27.72 -0.61 -23.85
N LYS A 4 27.44 0.67 -23.54
CA LYS A 4 26.09 1.19 -23.18
C LYS A 4 24.99 0.72 -24.15
N LYS A 5 25.31 0.64 -25.44
CA LYS A 5 24.42 0.14 -26.51
C LYS A 5 24.09 -1.34 -26.34
N GLN A 6 25.03 -2.16 -25.88
CA GLN A 6 24.85 -3.59 -25.69
C GLN A 6 24.00 -3.91 -24.48
N VAL A 7 24.14 -3.14 -23.38
CA VAL A 7 23.29 -3.24 -22.19
C VAL A 7 21.85 -2.84 -22.52
N LEU A 8 21.67 -1.84 -23.39
CA LEU A 8 20.34 -1.40 -23.84
C LEU A 8 19.64 -2.45 -24.70
N LEU A 9 20.40 -3.09 -25.63
CA LEU A 9 19.86 -4.15 -26.48
C LEU A 9 19.49 -5.41 -25.70
N GLU A 10 20.29 -5.81 -24.71
CA GLU A 10 20.00 -6.95 -23.85
C GLU A 10 18.74 -6.69 -22.97
N ALA A 11 18.58 -5.44 -22.49
CA ALA A 11 17.41 -5.03 -21.73
C ALA A 11 16.12 -5.02 -22.59
N LEU A 12 16.21 -4.54 -23.85
CA LEU A 12 15.10 -4.56 -24.80
C LEU A 12 14.71 -5.99 -25.22
N ALA A 13 15.69 -6.86 -25.46
CA ALA A 13 15.44 -8.26 -25.78
C ALA A 13 14.69 -8.99 -24.67
N GLY A 14 15.10 -8.81 -23.42
CA GLY A 14 14.39 -9.39 -22.26
C GLY A 14 12.95 -8.91 -22.11
N SER A 15 12.69 -7.64 -22.47
CA SER A 15 11.31 -7.09 -22.44
C SER A 15 10.43 -7.67 -23.55
N VAL A 16 10.99 -7.96 -24.72
CA VAL A 16 10.27 -8.59 -25.85
C VAL A 16 9.94 -10.05 -25.54
N GLU A 17 10.86 -10.82 -24.96
CA GLU A 17 10.61 -12.20 -24.54
C GLU A 17 9.48 -12.27 -23.49
N MET A 18 9.46 -11.34 -22.55
CA MET A 18 8.45 -11.28 -21.51
C MET A 18 7.07 -10.85 -22.04
N LEU A 19 7.04 -9.95 -23.03
CA LEU A 19 5.81 -9.58 -23.76
C LEU A 19 5.25 -10.77 -24.56
N ASN A 20 6.08 -11.56 -25.17
CA ASN A 20 5.67 -12.78 -25.90
C ASN A 20 5.11 -13.81 -24.93
N SER A 21 5.72 -14.02 -23.75
CA SER A 21 5.19 -14.93 -22.72
C SER A 21 3.84 -14.48 -22.18
N LEU A 22 3.59 -13.18 -22.06
CA LEU A 22 2.28 -12.64 -21.67
C LEU A 22 1.23 -12.78 -22.77
N SER A 23 1.63 -12.67 -24.05
CA SER A 23 0.76 -12.91 -25.20
C SER A 23 0.31 -14.38 -25.30
N GLU A 24 1.21 -15.32 -24.99
CA GLU A 24 0.88 -16.75 -24.94
C GLU A 24 -0.07 -17.10 -23.77
N LEU A 25 -0.04 -16.36 -22.67
CA LEU A 25 -0.96 -16.49 -21.54
C LEU A 25 -2.38 -15.98 -21.87
N SER A 26 -2.53 -15.06 -22.85
CA SER A 26 -3.83 -14.47 -23.20
C SER A 26 -4.67 -15.36 -24.15
N ASP A 27 -4.05 -16.28 -24.87
CA ASP A 27 -4.72 -17.14 -25.85
C ASP A 27 -5.17 -18.46 -25.22
N GLY A 28 -6.36 -18.45 -24.58
CA GLY A 28 -7.07 -19.68 -24.22
C GLY A 28 -6.88 -20.17 -22.78
N VAL A 29 -6.61 -19.29 -21.84
CA VAL A 29 -6.53 -19.65 -20.43
C VAL A 29 -7.95 -19.81 -19.85
N ASP A 30 -8.27 -21.03 -19.42
CA ASP A 30 -9.49 -21.29 -18.66
C ASP A 30 -9.27 -20.82 -17.21
N ILE A 31 -9.96 -19.76 -16.81
CA ILE A 31 -9.89 -19.18 -15.47
C ILE A 31 -10.81 -19.88 -14.46
N TYR A 32 -11.47 -20.94 -14.88
CA TYR A 32 -12.37 -21.73 -14.05
C TYR A 32 -11.74 -23.06 -13.69
N ASP A 33 -11.93 -23.48 -12.45
CA ASP A 33 -11.55 -24.82 -12.00
C ASP A 33 -12.49 -25.91 -12.58
N GLU A 34 -12.17 -27.18 -12.33
CA GLU A 34 -12.96 -28.35 -12.82
C GLU A 34 -14.43 -28.36 -12.35
N THR A 35 -14.78 -27.50 -11.36
CA THR A 35 -16.13 -27.36 -10.81
C THR A 35 -16.87 -26.12 -11.36
N GLY A 36 -16.23 -25.34 -12.24
CA GLY A 36 -16.79 -24.15 -12.84
C GLY A 36 -16.71 -22.91 -11.94
N HIS A 37 -15.90 -22.96 -10.87
CA HIS A 37 -15.59 -21.80 -10.03
C HIS A 37 -14.30 -21.14 -10.50
N VAL A 38 -14.21 -19.83 -10.29
CA VAL A 38 -13.01 -19.05 -10.64
C VAL A 38 -11.80 -19.54 -9.84
N ASP A 39 -10.75 -19.97 -10.53
CA ASP A 39 -9.47 -20.33 -9.90
C ASP A 39 -8.76 -19.08 -9.40
N THR A 40 -9.00 -18.78 -8.13
CA THR A 40 -8.49 -17.57 -7.46
C THR A 40 -6.97 -17.60 -7.28
N GLU A 41 -6.36 -18.76 -7.13
CA GLU A 41 -4.92 -18.91 -6.98
C GLU A 41 -4.21 -18.64 -8.32
N PHE A 42 -4.74 -19.17 -9.39
CA PHE A 42 -4.26 -18.90 -10.75
C PHE A 42 -4.37 -17.42 -11.11
N LEU A 43 -5.50 -16.77 -10.81
CA LEU A 43 -5.69 -15.34 -11.09
C LEU A 43 -4.73 -14.45 -10.30
N LEU A 44 -4.53 -14.73 -9.01
CA LEU A 44 -3.55 -13.99 -8.21
C LEU A 44 -2.14 -14.14 -8.77
N GLN A 45 -1.77 -15.33 -9.24
CA GLN A 45 -0.47 -15.58 -9.84
C GLN A 45 -0.32 -14.84 -11.19
N ALA A 46 -1.35 -14.84 -12.03
CA ALA A 46 -1.35 -14.12 -13.30
C ALA A 46 -1.23 -12.60 -13.12
N ILE A 47 -2.04 -12.02 -12.22
CA ILE A 47 -1.96 -10.59 -11.87
C ILE A 47 -0.61 -10.24 -11.25
N GLY A 48 -0.07 -11.11 -10.39
CA GLY A 48 1.27 -10.98 -9.83
C GLY A 48 2.37 -10.91 -10.89
N SER A 49 2.28 -11.74 -11.92
CA SER A 49 3.22 -11.77 -13.05
C SER A 49 3.21 -10.45 -13.85
N VAL A 50 2.03 -9.89 -14.11
CA VAL A 50 1.87 -8.59 -14.79
C VAL A 50 2.51 -7.46 -13.96
N ASN A 51 2.30 -7.45 -12.65
CA ASN A 51 2.86 -6.44 -11.78
C ASN A 51 4.40 -6.52 -11.67
N VAL A 52 4.95 -7.75 -11.62
CA VAL A 52 6.41 -7.96 -11.69
C VAL A 52 6.99 -7.40 -12.99
N PHE A 53 6.28 -7.57 -14.12
CA PHE A 53 6.66 -6.99 -15.40
C PHE A 53 6.66 -5.45 -15.37
N MET A 54 5.61 -4.85 -14.82
CA MET A 54 5.50 -3.39 -14.69
C MET A 54 6.62 -2.81 -13.81
N ASP A 55 6.93 -3.46 -12.69
CA ASP A 55 8.02 -3.05 -11.78
C ASP A 55 9.41 -3.20 -12.44
N ALA A 56 9.64 -4.29 -13.18
CA ALA A 56 10.85 -4.50 -13.97
C ALA A 56 11.00 -3.44 -15.07
N SER A 57 9.93 -3.09 -15.77
CA SER A 57 9.89 -2.04 -16.79
C SER A 57 10.21 -0.67 -16.18
N ASN A 58 9.64 -0.33 -15.04
CA ASN A 58 9.90 0.92 -14.33
C ASN A 58 11.35 1.02 -13.84
N LYS A 59 11.91 -0.07 -13.30
CA LYS A 59 13.33 -0.17 -12.93
C LYS A 59 14.25 0.01 -14.14
N MET A 60 13.86 -0.52 -15.29
CA MET A 60 14.61 -0.40 -16.54
C MET A 60 14.59 1.03 -17.08
N VAL A 61 13.43 1.70 -17.08
CA VAL A 61 13.30 3.12 -17.46
C VAL A 61 14.17 4.00 -16.55
N SER A 62 14.14 3.75 -15.24
CA SER A 62 15.01 4.45 -14.27
C SER A 62 16.50 4.23 -14.56
N LYS A 63 16.89 3.00 -14.91
CA LYS A 63 18.27 2.63 -15.23
C LYS A 63 18.74 3.27 -16.56
N ILE A 64 17.87 3.33 -17.56
CA ILE A 64 18.10 4.03 -18.83
C ILE A 64 18.26 5.52 -18.58
N GLY A 65 17.39 6.14 -17.78
CA GLY A 65 17.48 7.54 -17.40
C GLY A 65 18.81 7.88 -16.71
N SER A 66 19.30 7.01 -15.83
CA SER A 66 20.60 7.17 -15.15
C SER A 66 21.80 7.01 -16.10
N LEU A 67 21.66 6.23 -17.17
CA LEU A 67 22.72 6.04 -18.20
C LEU A 67 22.77 7.17 -19.22
N LEU A 68 21.64 7.85 -19.46
CA LEU A 68 21.51 8.97 -20.40
C LEU A 68 21.77 10.34 -19.75
N ALA A 69 21.81 10.41 -18.42
CA ALA A 69 22.19 11.64 -17.72
C ALA A 69 23.65 11.98 -18.02
N PRO A 70 23.96 13.22 -18.43
CA PRO A 70 25.35 13.63 -18.66
C PRO A 70 26.13 13.52 -17.34
N ASP A 71 27.40 13.09 -17.42
CA ASP A 71 28.32 13.01 -16.29
C ASP A 71 28.44 14.38 -15.62
N VAL A 72 27.67 14.58 -14.55
CA VAL A 72 27.74 15.79 -13.75
C VAL A 72 28.78 15.58 -12.66
N ILE A 73 29.93 16.18 -12.90
CA ILE A 73 30.96 16.64 -11.95
C ILE A 73 30.89 15.93 -10.58
N ALA A 74 31.92 15.14 -10.29
CA ALA A 74 32.19 14.60 -8.97
C ALA A 74 32.15 15.73 -7.93
N SER A 75 31.08 15.79 -7.15
CA SER A 75 31.02 16.68 -6.00
C SER A 75 32.08 16.22 -5.00
N LYS A 76 33.03 17.12 -4.68
CA LYS A 76 34.01 16.92 -3.60
C LYS A 76 33.23 16.46 -2.36
N LYS A 77 33.55 15.25 -1.83
CA LYS A 77 33.07 14.84 -0.51
C LYS A 77 33.52 15.91 0.48
N SER A 78 32.59 16.70 1.00
CA SER A 78 32.88 17.59 2.13
C SER A 78 33.27 16.69 3.31
N GLU A 79 34.44 16.93 3.90
CA GLU A 79 34.90 16.21 5.08
C GLU A 79 33.89 16.37 6.21
N LYS A 80 33.56 15.25 6.88
CA LYS A 80 32.74 15.29 8.09
C LYS A 80 33.58 15.77 9.24
N VAL A 81 33.05 16.68 10.03
CA VAL A 81 33.73 17.22 11.21
C VAL A 81 33.57 16.21 12.35
N ASP A 82 34.68 15.81 12.98
CA ASP A 82 34.66 15.06 14.22
C ASP A 82 34.74 16.07 15.38
N ASP A 83 33.65 16.21 16.11
CA ASP A 83 33.52 17.13 17.26
C ASP A 83 33.83 16.43 18.60
N GLY A 84 34.20 15.14 18.57
CA GLY A 84 34.51 14.33 19.76
C GLY A 84 33.32 14.02 20.67
N LYS A 85 32.09 14.43 20.30
CA LYS A 85 30.85 14.20 21.05
C LYS A 85 30.28 12.81 20.75
N LYS A 86 29.86 12.09 21.79
CA LYS A 86 29.00 10.90 21.63
C LYS A 86 27.57 11.32 21.37
N TRP A 87 27.17 11.30 20.10
CA TRP A 87 25.82 11.63 19.68
C TRP A 87 24.87 10.47 19.95
N CYS A 88 23.81 10.69 20.73
CA CYS A 88 22.66 9.77 20.81
C CYS A 88 21.69 10.03 19.66
N VAL A 89 20.65 9.20 19.53
CA VAL A 89 19.63 9.32 18.46
C VAL A 89 18.92 10.66 18.53
N GLU A 90 18.51 11.05 19.72
CA GLU A 90 17.79 12.30 19.98
C GLU A 90 18.65 13.52 19.62
N ASP A 91 19.94 13.49 19.96
CA ASP A 91 20.88 14.53 19.58
C ASP A 91 21.01 14.67 18.06
N ILE A 92 21.11 13.54 17.34
CA ILE A 92 21.17 13.52 15.86
C ILE A 92 19.91 14.15 15.28
N LEU A 93 18.74 13.72 15.74
CA LEU A 93 17.44 14.18 15.22
C LEU A 93 17.19 15.67 15.51
N LYS A 94 17.58 16.17 16.69
CA LYS A 94 17.51 17.60 17.03
C LYS A 94 18.38 18.50 16.16
N HIS A 95 19.39 17.96 15.50
CA HIS A 95 20.28 18.72 14.61
C HIS A 95 20.02 18.46 13.14
N CYS A 96 18.98 17.68 12.80
CA CYS A 96 18.51 17.53 11.44
C CYS A 96 17.84 18.81 10.94
N THR A 97 17.83 18.99 9.63
CA THR A 97 17.07 20.06 8.96
C THR A 97 16.07 19.44 7.98
N LEU A 98 14.95 20.12 7.77
CA LEU A 98 13.95 19.75 6.78
C LEU A 98 13.89 20.83 5.70
N GLU A 99 14.12 20.43 4.44
CA GLU A 99 14.02 21.30 3.27
C GLU A 99 13.28 20.58 2.16
N ASN A 100 12.16 21.11 1.68
CA ASN A 100 11.36 20.51 0.59
C ASN A 100 11.04 19.01 0.82
N ASN A 101 10.60 18.65 2.01
CA ASN A 101 10.33 17.27 2.44
C ASN A 101 11.56 16.34 2.39
N ILE A 102 12.76 16.90 2.46
CA ILE A 102 14.01 16.17 2.57
C ILE A 102 14.63 16.46 3.94
N LEU A 103 14.70 15.46 4.81
CA LEU A 103 15.40 15.52 6.07
C LEU A 103 16.90 15.27 5.84
N LYS A 104 17.71 16.25 6.20
CA LYS A 104 19.18 16.17 6.12
C LYS A 104 19.77 15.96 7.49
N LEU A 105 20.66 14.99 7.61
CA LEU A 105 21.44 14.76 8.81
C LEU A 105 22.55 15.83 8.95
N PRO A 106 22.94 16.17 10.17
CA PRO A 106 24.11 17.03 10.40
C PRO A 106 25.38 16.37 9.84
N ARG A 107 26.31 17.20 9.34
CA ARG A 107 27.57 16.76 8.70
C ARG A 107 28.66 16.47 9.73
N ILE A 108 28.43 15.47 10.57
CA ILE A 108 29.36 15.05 11.61
C ILE A 108 29.61 13.56 11.54
N ASN A 109 30.60 13.07 12.26
CA ASN A 109 30.86 11.63 12.39
C ASN A 109 29.99 11.05 13.50
N PHE A 110 29.07 10.17 13.14
CA PHE A 110 28.24 9.42 14.09
C PHE A 110 28.90 8.09 14.44
N ASN A 111 28.67 7.59 15.64
CA ASN A 111 28.90 6.18 15.89
C ASN A 111 27.90 5.34 15.10
N LYS A 112 28.31 4.13 14.70
CA LYS A 112 27.53 3.26 13.80
C LYS A 112 26.14 2.91 14.35
N ASN A 113 26.01 2.70 15.65
CA ASN A 113 24.75 2.29 16.29
C ASN A 113 23.75 3.45 16.33
N SER A 114 24.15 4.64 16.80
CA SER A 114 23.27 5.83 16.84
C SER A 114 22.83 6.25 15.44
N TYR A 115 23.70 6.15 14.44
CA TYR A 115 23.31 6.39 13.04
C TYR A 115 22.26 5.37 12.55
N ALA A 116 22.48 4.07 12.80
CA ALA A 116 21.56 3.03 12.37
C ALA A 116 20.18 3.19 13.02
N GLU A 117 20.15 3.57 14.29
CA GLU A 117 18.91 3.82 15.02
C GLU A 117 18.20 5.09 14.56
N ALA A 118 18.90 6.21 14.38
CA ALA A 118 18.34 7.44 13.83
C ALA A 118 17.76 7.19 12.42
N LYS A 119 18.49 6.47 11.57
CA LYS A 119 18.02 6.04 10.25
C LYS A 119 16.72 5.25 10.37
N LYS A 120 16.66 4.27 11.27
CA LYS A 120 15.46 3.46 11.50
C LYS A 120 14.26 4.33 11.91
N TRP A 121 14.41 5.27 12.84
CA TRP A 121 13.33 6.16 13.25
C TRP A 121 12.82 7.04 12.11
N ILE A 122 13.73 7.54 11.25
CA ILE A 122 13.36 8.35 10.09
C ILE A 122 12.63 7.49 9.04
N GLU A 123 13.07 6.25 8.81
CA GLU A 123 12.42 5.33 7.88
C GLU A 123 11.04 4.89 8.38
N GLU A 124 10.88 4.62 9.68
CA GLU A 124 9.58 4.35 10.31
C GLU A 124 8.61 5.54 10.22
N ALA A 125 9.13 6.76 10.24
CA ALA A 125 8.36 7.98 10.00
C ALA A 125 8.04 8.24 8.52
N GLY A 126 8.40 7.32 7.62
CA GLY A 126 8.10 7.38 6.19
C GLY A 126 9.19 8.00 5.31
N GLY A 127 10.34 8.34 5.86
CA GLY A 127 11.49 8.84 5.11
C GLY A 127 12.24 7.74 4.38
N SER A 128 12.70 7.99 3.15
CA SER A 128 13.52 7.06 2.37
C SER A 128 14.83 7.71 1.95
N TRP A 129 15.95 7.03 2.17
CA TRP A 129 17.27 7.57 1.84
C TRP A 129 17.42 7.81 0.33
N ARG A 130 17.85 9.01 -0.03
CA ARG A 130 18.22 9.42 -1.40
C ARG A 130 19.68 9.86 -1.42
N GLY A 131 20.49 9.12 -2.15
CA GLY A 131 21.91 9.42 -2.34
C GLY A 131 22.17 10.47 -3.42
N GLY A 132 23.39 10.51 -3.96
CA GLY A 132 23.80 11.44 -5.01
C GLY A 132 23.73 12.90 -4.56
N LYS A 133 23.01 13.75 -5.31
CA LYS A 133 22.88 15.18 -5.01
C LYS A 133 21.98 15.48 -3.78
N VAL A 134 21.05 14.59 -3.46
CA VAL A 134 20.07 14.80 -2.38
C VAL A 134 20.71 14.63 -1.01
N GLN A 135 21.42 13.52 -0.79
CA GLN A 135 22.07 13.16 0.48
C GLN A 135 21.18 13.39 1.71
N GLY A 136 19.97 12.85 1.68
CA GLY A 136 18.97 13.02 2.74
C GLY A 136 17.86 11.99 2.64
N PHE A 137 16.95 12.02 3.61
CA PHE A 137 15.75 11.19 3.64
C PHE A 137 14.59 11.98 3.03
N ALA A 138 14.09 11.53 1.89
CA ALA A 138 12.95 12.14 1.21
C ALA A 138 11.65 11.54 1.71
N PHE A 139 10.67 12.39 1.99
CA PHE A 139 9.31 12.01 2.35
C PHE A 139 8.39 12.25 1.14
N PRO A 140 7.45 11.34 0.84
CA PRO A 140 6.53 11.49 -0.28
C PRO A 140 5.33 12.41 0.02
N PHE A 141 5.26 12.97 1.22
CA PHE A 141 4.20 13.84 1.75
C PHE A 141 4.83 15.06 2.47
N ASN A 142 4.00 16.00 2.94
CA ASN A 142 4.47 17.10 3.80
C ASN A 142 5.00 16.54 5.12
N ALA A 143 6.32 16.63 5.31
CA ALA A 143 7.01 16.00 6.43
C ALA A 143 7.07 16.88 7.69
N GLU A 144 6.50 18.08 7.71
CA GLU A 144 6.63 19.01 8.84
C GLU A 144 6.18 18.41 10.18
N ARG A 145 5.03 17.71 10.17
CA ARG A 145 4.49 17.07 11.39
C ARG A 145 5.43 15.95 11.90
N VAL A 146 5.82 15.02 11.04
CA VAL A 146 6.71 13.91 11.43
C VAL A 146 8.11 14.43 11.79
N PHE A 147 8.59 15.45 11.08
CA PHE A 147 9.85 16.11 11.40
C PHE A 147 9.82 16.74 12.79
N SER A 148 8.74 17.44 13.15
CA SER A 148 8.59 18.04 14.49
C SER A 148 8.66 16.97 15.58
N ILE A 149 7.98 15.82 15.41
CA ILE A 149 8.01 14.71 16.36
C ILE A 149 9.43 14.15 16.51
N LEU A 150 10.11 13.90 15.39
CA LEU A 150 11.49 13.39 15.38
C LEU A 150 12.46 14.40 15.99
N HIS A 151 12.32 15.68 15.66
CA HIS A 151 13.16 16.78 16.17
C HIS A 151 12.99 16.97 17.69
N ASP A 152 11.83 16.67 18.24
CA ASP A 152 11.58 16.62 19.68
C ASP A 152 12.23 15.37 20.35
N GLY A 153 12.92 14.53 19.61
CA GLY A 153 13.53 13.30 20.09
C GLY A 153 12.52 12.19 20.38
N LYS A 154 11.35 12.24 19.73
CA LYS A 154 10.31 11.21 19.86
C LYS A 154 10.29 10.32 18.62
N ARG A 155 10.08 9.03 18.83
CA ARG A 155 9.90 8.06 17.75
C ARG A 155 8.49 8.21 17.16
N CYS A 156 8.40 8.20 15.84
CA CYS A 156 7.17 8.21 15.08
C CYS A 156 7.18 6.99 14.13
N ASN A 157 6.28 6.06 14.33
CA ASN A 157 6.14 4.88 13.46
C ASN A 157 4.77 4.91 12.80
N LEU A 158 4.68 5.55 11.63
CA LEU A 158 3.41 5.74 10.92
C LEU A 158 2.72 4.43 10.61
N GLN A 159 3.48 3.38 10.27
CA GLN A 159 2.92 2.07 9.97
C GLN A 159 2.29 1.42 11.21
N GLN A 160 2.95 1.52 12.36
CA GLN A 160 2.47 0.94 13.60
C GLN A 160 1.36 1.79 14.23
N ASP A 161 1.52 3.12 14.24
CA ASP A 161 0.62 4.05 14.91
C ASP A 161 -0.75 4.11 14.20
N PHE A 162 -0.77 4.00 12.87
CA PHE A 162 -1.99 4.04 12.05
C PHE A 162 -2.34 2.69 11.42
N GLN A 163 -1.56 1.64 11.67
CA GLN A 163 -1.75 0.30 11.08
C GLN A 163 -1.87 0.35 9.54
N PHE A 164 -1.12 1.26 8.94
CA PHE A 164 -1.15 1.47 7.50
C PHE A 164 -0.33 0.40 6.78
N PHE A 165 -1.05 -0.47 6.05
CA PHE A 165 -0.48 -1.47 5.14
C PHE A 165 -1.10 -1.26 3.77
N GLU A 166 -0.32 -0.70 2.85
CA GLU A 166 -0.79 -0.47 1.49
C GLU A 166 -1.17 -1.81 0.84
N THR A 167 -2.37 -1.89 0.26
CA THR A 167 -2.82 -3.08 -0.44
C THR A 167 -2.04 -3.22 -1.75
N PRO A 168 -1.35 -4.36 -1.97
CA PRO A 168 -0.62 -4.59 -3.23
C PRO A 168 -1.56 -4.53 -4.43
N PRO A 169 -1.11 -4.00 -5.59
CA PRO A 169 -1.97 -3.82 -6.75
C PRO A 169 -2.66 -5.08 -7.23
N ASN A 170 -1.96 -6.24 -7.24
CA ASN A 170 -2.53 -7.52 -7.62
C ASN A 170 -3.68 -7.94 -6.69
N VAL A 171 -3.49 -7.80 -5.37
CA VAL A 171 -4.53 -8.12 -4.37
C VAL A 171 -5.71 -7.15 -4.49
N ALA A 172 -5.42 -5.86 -4.72
CA ALA A 172 -6.45 -4.84 -4.90
C ALA A 172 -7.30 -5.10 -6.16
N ASP A 173 -6.66 -5.40 -7.29
CA ASP A 173 -7.34 -5.71 -8.55
C ASP A 173 -8.17 -6.99 -8.43
N TRP A 174 -7.62 -8.01 -7.80
CA TRP A 174 -8.34 -9.24 -7.54
C TRP A 174 -9.55 -9.00 -6.61
N LEU A 175 -9.42 -8.21 -5.54
CA LEU A 175 -10.52 -7.92 -4.62
C LEU A 175 -11.66 -7.17 -5.34
N VAL A 176 -11.34 -6.19 -6.19
CA VAL A 176 -12.31 -5.48 -7.03
C VAL A 176 -13.02 -6.44 -7.98
N MET A 177 -12.26 -7.35 -8.63
CA MET A 177 -12.81 -8.33 -9.55
C MET A 177 -13.80 -9.29 -8.86
N ILE A 178 -13.42 -9.90 -7.73
CA ILE A 178 -14.31 -10.84 -7.01
C ILE A 178 -15.51 -10.17 -6.35
N SER A 179 -15.45 -8.83 -6.13
CA SER A 179 -16.62 -8.06 -5.71
C SER A 179 -17.69 -7.92 -6.81
N GLY A 180 -17.39 -8.38 -8.03
CA GLY A 180 -18.23 -8.23 -9.22
C GLY A 180 -17.92 -7.00 -10.05
N GLY A 181 -16.73 -6.41 -9.91
CA GLY A 181 -16.31 -5.19 -10.60
C GLY A 181 -17.07 -3.95 -10.17
N ILE A 182 -16.90 -2.86 -10.92
CA ILE A 182 -17.50 -1.55 -10.64
C ILE A 182 -18.28 -1.06 -11.88
N SER A 183 -19.56 -0.76 -11.71
CA SER A 183 -20.42 -0.19 -12.75
C SER A 183 -20.54 1.34 -12.61
N ASP A 184 -21.06 2.00 -13.66
CA ASP A 184 -21.32 3.46 -13.62
C ASP A 184 -22.41 3.84 -12.61
N GLU A 185 -23.29 2.91 -12.25
CA GLU A 185 -24.39 3.13 -11.31
C GLU A 185 -23.98 2.89 -9.85
N ASP A 186 -22.75 2.41 -9.62
CA ASP A 186 -22.31 2.09 -8.28
C ASP A 186 -22.04 3.35 -7.44
N SER A 187 -22.53 3.32 -6.21
CA SER A 187 -22.06 4.19 -5.13
C SER A 187 -21.00 3.41 -4.33
N VAL A 188 -19.77 3.92 -4.32
CA VAL A 188 -18.60 3.18 -3.82
C VAL A 188 -18.02 3.85 -2.58
N LEU A 189 -17.73 3.03 -1.56
CA LEU A 189 -17.05 3.46 -0.33
C LEU A 189 -15.75 2.67 -0.12
N GLU A 190 -14.66 3.38 0.20
CA GLU A 190 -13.43 2.85 0.78
C GLU A 190 -13.22 3.49 2.17
N PRO A 191 -13.56 2.78 3.28
CA PRO A 191 -13.58 3.38 4.61
C PRO A 191 -12.21 3.50 5.30
N SER A 192 -11.12 3.01 4.66
CA SER A 192 -9.76 3.01 5.22
C SER A 192 -8.73 3.22 4.11
N ALA A 193 -8.87 4.34 3.38
CA ALA A 193 -8.34 4.52 2.03
C ALA A 193 -6.79 4.50 1.92
N GLY A 194 -6.07 4.78 3.00
CA GLY A 194 -4.62 4.84 2.96
C GLY A 194 -4.15 5.85 1.91
N ARG A 195 -3.23 5.42 1.06
CA ARG A 195 -2.74 6.22 -0.09
C ARG A 195 -3.51 5.95 -1.38
N GLY A 196 -4.72 5.39 -1.27
CA GLY A 196 -5.59 5.11 -2.39
C GLY A 196 -5.20 3.86 -3.19
N GLY A 197 -4.59 2.86 -2.57
CA GLY A 197 -4.22 1.61 -3.24
C GLY A 197 -5.42 0.89 -3.86
N LEU A 198 -6.48 0.67 -3.07
CA LEU A 198 -7.75 0.09 -3.53
C LEU A 198 -8.49 1.04 -4.48
N ILE A 199 -8.50 2.36 -4.21
CA ILE A 199 -9.16 3.35 -5.08
C ILE A 199 -8.56 3.32 -6.48
N LYS A 200 -7.24 3.20 -6.62
CA LYS A 200 -6.59 3.04 -7.94
C LYS A 200 -7.07 1.80 -8.68
N SER A 201 -7.33 0.70 -7.98
CA SER A 201 -7.89 -0.52 -8.59
C SER A 201 -9.36 -0.34 -8.96
N ILE A 202 -10.14 0.33 -8.12
CA ILE A 202 -11.52 0.71 -8.43
C ILE A 202 -11.56 1.55 -9.70
N HIS A 203 -10.69 2.57 -9.83
CA HIS A 203 -10.61 3.41 -11.03
C HIS A 203 -10.03 2.68 -12.25
N ARG A 204 -9.21 1.62 -12.09
CA ARG A 204 -8.86 0.75 -13.23
C ARG A 204 -10.04 -0.05 -13.73
N SER A 205 -10.95 -0.46 -12.85
CA SER A 205 -12.20 -1.14 -13.22
C SER A 205 -13.22 -0.16 -13.84
N ASN A 206 -13.35 1.02 -13.25
CA ASN A 206 -14.22 2.10 -13.78
C ASN A 206 -13.63 3.49 -13.45
N PRO A 207 -13.02 4.19 -14.43
CA PRO A 207 -12.37 5.49 -14.20
C PRO A 207 -13.35 6.62 -13.85
N SER A 208 -14.62 6.50 -14.19
CA SER A 208 -15.64 7.56 -14.00
C SER A 208 -16.31 7.52 -12.63
N VAL A 209 -16.21 6.41 -11.91
CA VAL A 209 -16.89 6.25 -10.62
C VAL A 209 -16.32 7.19 -9.57
N ILE A 210 -17.20 7.81 -8.78
CA ILE A 210 -16.80 8.60 -7.61
C ILE A 210 -16.65 7.65 -6.42
N VAL A 211 -15.49 7.68 -5.78
CA VAL A 211 -15.22 6.90 -4.57
C VAL A 211 -15.26 7.80 -3.34
N ASP A 212 -16.20 7.53 -2.46
CA ASP A 212 -16.24 8.12 -1.13
C ASP A 212 -15.22 7.39 -0.23
N CYS A 213 -14.51 8.13 0.62
CA CYS A 213 -13.51 7.50 1.47
C CYS A 213 -13.33 8.20 2.81
N TYR A 214 -12.77 7.46 3.77
CA TYR A 214 -12.25 7.95 5.03
C TYR A 214 -10.77 7.63 5.15
N GLU A 215 -9.99 8.51 5.79
CA GLU A 215 -8.57 8.29 6.05
C GLU A 215 -8.13 9.03 7.30
N LEU A 216 -7.64 8.29 8.29
CA LEU A 216 -7.26 8.82 9.59
C LEU A 216 -5.92 9.56 9.56
N MET A 217 -4.95 9.06 8.76
CA MET A 217 -3.60 9.61 8.73
C MET A 217 -3.51 10.83 7.81
N PRO A 218 -3.17 12.03 8.34
CA PRO A 218 -3.13 13.25 7.54
C PRO A 218 -2.18 13.16 6.33
N GLU A 219 -1.04 12.49 6.47
CA GLU A 219 -0.05 12.29 5.41
C GLU A 219 -0.61 11.49 4.22
N ASN A 220 -1.54 10.58 4.45
CA ASN A 220 -2.18 9.82 3.40
C ASN A 220 -3.23 10.63 2.64
N LYS A 221 -3.92 11.55 3.31
CA LYS A 221 -4.93 12.42 2.67
C LYS A 221 -4.35 13.26 1.54
N GLU A 222 -3.07 13.66 1.64
CA GLU A 222 -2.39 14.39 0.57
C GLU A 222 -2.34 13.62 -0.76
N PHE A 223 -2.30 12.28 -0.71
CA PHE A 223 -2.35 11.44 -1.91
C PHE A 223 -3.76 11.38 -2.46
N LEU A 224 -4.76 11.22 -1.59
CA LEU A 224 -6.18 11.14 -1.97
C LEU A 224 -6.68 12.45 -2.56
N GLN A 225 -6.26 13.60 -2.03
CA GLN A 225 -6.61 14.93 -2.53
C GLN A 225 -6.12 15.21 -3.96
N LYS A 226 -5.10 14.46 -4.43
CA LYS A 226 -4.54 14.56 -5.78
C LYS A 226 -5.20 13.61 -6.77
N MET A 227 -6.09 12.73 -6.30
CA MET A 227 -6.78 11.77 -7.15
C MET A 227 -8.09 12.39 -7.67
N GLU A 228 -8.38 12.16 -8.93
CA GLU A 228 -9.65 12.52 -9.53
C GLU A 228 -10.76 11.56 -9.03
N ASN A 229 -12.00 12.03 -8.99
CA ASN A 229 -13.17 11.24 -8.59
C ASN A 229 -13.06 10.59 -7.20
N VAL A 230 -12.40 11.27 -6.24
CA VAL A 230 -12.30 10.84 -4.83
C VAL A 230 -12.88 11.93 -3.93
N ARG A 231 -13.77 11.54 -3.01
CA ARG A 231 -14.32 12.43 -1.98
C ARG A 231 -13.93 11.92 -0.60
N ILE A 232 -13.12 12.69 0.11
CA ILE A 232 -12.77 12.41 1.51
C ILE A 232 -13.92 12.92 2.38
N LEU A 233 -14.68 12.02 2.99
CA LEU A 233 -15.83 12.35 3.83
C LEU A 233 -15.40 12.75 5.25
N GLY A 234 -14.29 12.23 5.74
CA GLY A 234 -13.80 12.50 7.08
C GLY A 234 -12.54 11.71 7.43
N ASP A 235 -12.20 11.76 8.69
CA ASP A 235 -11.00 11.12 9.23
C ASP A 235 -11.29 9.67 9.62
N ASP A 236 -12.32 9.47 10.41
CA ASP A 236 -12.61 8.21 11.09
C ASP A 236 -13.97 7.66 10.63
N PHE A 237 -13.94 6.56 9.88
CA PHE A 237 -15.14 5.89 9.38
C PHE A 237 -16.09 5.51 10.52
N THR A 238 -15.57 5.13 11.70
CA THR A 238 -16.40 4.71 12.83
C THR A 238 -17.25 5.84 13.42
N LYS A 239 -16.96 7.09 13.05
CA LYS A 239 -17.69 8.31 13.43
C LYS A 239 -18.43 8.95 12.26
N GLY A 240 -18.39 8.30 11.08
CA GLY A 240 -19.02 8.80 9.87
C GLY A 240 -20.55 8.84 9.96
N GLU A 241 -21.13 9.78 9.22
CA GLU A 241 -22.58 9.82 9.07
C GLU A 241 -23.06 8.61 8.28
N HIS A 242 -24.21 8.05 8.69
CA HIS A 242 -24.79 6.88 8.04
C HIS A 242 -25.26 7.22 6.62
N SER A 243 -24.62 6.58 5.64
CA SER A 243 -24.99 6.61 4.23
C SER A 243 -24.97 5.18 3.69
N THR A 244 -25.61 4.92 2.55
CA THR A 244 -25.66 3.57 1.99
C THR A 244 -24.99 3.48 0.63
N TYR A 245 -24.23 2.38 0.40
CA TYR A 245 -23.43 2.14 -0.78
C TYR A 245 -23.79 0.83 -1.45
N SER A 246 -23.70 0.77 -2.78
CA SER A 246 -23.86 -0.48 -3.53
C SER A 246 -22.56 -1.33 -3.47
N LYS A 247 -21.41 -0.67 -3.33
CA LYS A 247 -20.09 -1.32 -3.22
C LYS A 247 -19.30 -0.74 -2.06
N ILE A 248 -18.79 -1.62 -1.20
CA ILE A 248 -17.82 -1.25 -0.16
C ILE A 248 -16.60 -2.16 -0.35
N ILE A 249 -15.43 -1.56 -0.60
CA ILE A 249 -14.18 -2.29 -0.84
C ILE A 249 -13.13 -1.77 0.14
N ALA A 250 -12.57 -2.63 0.99
CA ALA A 250 -11.80 -2.18 2.14
C ALA A 250 -10.62 -3.07 2.51
N ASN A 251 -9.60 -2.44 3.09
CA ASN A 251 -8.55 -3.09 3.86
C ASN A 251 -8.44 -2.39 5.23
N PRO A 252 -9.32 -2.70 6.19
CA PRO A 252 -9.36 -2.04 7.49
C PRO A 252 -8.19 -2.41 8.39
N PRO A 253 -7.94 -1.68 9.50
CA PRO A 253 -6.93 -2.04 10.48
C PRO A 253 -7.27 -3.36 11.19
N PHE A 254 -6.23 -4.20 11.50
CA PHE A 254 -6.42 -5.54 12.08
C PHE A 254 -6.22 -5.62 13.58
N SER A 255 -5.45 -4.71 14.19
CA SER A 255 -5.11 -4.77 15.61
C SER A 255 -6.37 -4.79 16.49
N HIS A 256 -6.32 -5.57 17.56
CA HIS A 256 -7.44 -5.71 18.50
C HIS A 256 -8.76 -6.15 17.85
N ASN A 257 -8.68 -6.93 16.77
CA ASN A 257 -9.84 -7.37 16.00
C ASN A 257 -10.73 -6.20 15.51
N GLN A 258 -10.12 -5.06 15.10
CA GLN A 258 -10.84 -3.91 14.55
C GLN A 258 -11.45 -4.25 13.19
N ASP A 259 -10.79 -5.13 12.41
CA ASP A 259 -11.31 -5.64 11.14
C ASP A 259 -12.71 -6.22 11.30
N ILE A 260 -13.00 -6.95 12.38
CA ILE A 260 -14.34 -7.47 12.70
C ILE A 260 -15.36 -6.33 12.88
N ASP A 261 -15.01 -5.32 13.69
CA ASP A 261 -15.92 -4.19 13.95
C ASP A 261 -16.19 -3.39 12.67
N HIS A 262 -15.13 -3.16 11.90
CA HIS A 262 -15.24 -2.45 10.63
C HIS A 262 -16.10 -3.21 9.61
N VAL A 263 -15.90 -4.54 9.44
CA VAL A 263 -16.71 -5.36 8.53
C VAL A 263 -18.18 -5.34 8.92
N ARG A 264 -18.49 -5.46 10.20
CA ARG A 264 -19.89 -5.37 10.68
C ARG A 264 -20.49 -4.00 10.43
N MET A 265 -19.75 -2.94 10.72
CA MET A 265 -20.23 -1.58 10.48
C MET A 265 -20.39 -1.31 8.97
N MET A 266 -19.45 -1.74 8.12
CA MET A 266 -19.57 -1.64 6.66
C MET A 266 -20.83 -2.33 6.14
N TYR A 267 -21.21 -3.47 6.72
CA TYR A 267 -22.45 -4.16 6.33
C TYR A 267 -23.72 -3.33 6.61
N GLU A 268 -23.74 -2.53 7.69
CA GLU A 268 -24.83 -1.60 7.94
C GLU A 268 -24.91 -0.48 6.91
N PHE A 269 -23.76 -0.05 6.38
CA PHE A 269 -23.66 0.93 5.30
C PHE A 269 -23.92 0.34 3.91
N LEU A 270 -24.20 -0.94 3.78
CA LEU A 270 -24.43 -1.61 2.51
C LEU A 270 -25.92 -1.53 2.13
N LYS A 271 -26.23 -1.11 0.91
CA LYS A 271 -27.59 -1.16 0.32
C LYS A 271 -28.04 -2.62 0.20
N GLU A 272 -29.33 -2.85 0.15
CA GLU A 272 -29.89 -4.12 -0.31
C GLU A 272 -29.40 -4.41 -1.73
N GLY A 273 -29.01 -5.65 -2.00
CA GLY A 273 -28.36 -6.05 -3.24
C GLY A 273 -26.90 -5.60 -3.41
N GLY A 274 -26.37 -4.82 -2.44
CA GLY A 274 -25.01 -4.34 -2.49
C GLY A 274 -23.97 -5.41 -2.13
N THR A 275 -22.72 -5.14 -2.46
CA THR A 275 -21.57 -6.03 -2.21
C THR A 275 -20.52 -5.37 -1.32
N LEU A 276 -20.14 -6.04 -0.25
CA LEU A 276 -18.97 -5.73 0.60
C LEU A 276 -17.84 -6.69 0.25
N ALA A 277 -16.66 -6.15 -0.03
CA ALA A 277 -15.42 -6.90 -0.21
C ALA A 277 -14.36 -6.34 0.76
N ALA A 278 -13.91 -7.12 1.73
CA ALA A 278 -12.98 -6.65 2.74
C ALA A 278 -11.83 -7.63 2.98
N ILE A 279 -10.60 -7.09 3.11
CA ILE A 279 -9.46 -7.84 3.60
C ILE A 279 -9.50 -7.85 5.12
N THR A 280 -9.21 -9.00 5.73
CA THR A 280 -9.20 -9.18 7.19
C THR A 280 -8.00 -10.01 7.62
N SER A 281 -7.69 -9.97 8.91
CA SER A 281 -6.73 -10.89 9.50
C SER A 281 -7.27 -12.33 9.45
N LYS A 282 -6.40 -13.33 9.47
CA LYS A 282 -6.83 -14.73 9.65
C LYS A 282 -7.14 -15.08 11.10
N HIS A 283 -6.83 -14.20 12.05
CA HIS A 283 -6.93 -14.48 13.48
C HIS A 283 -8.34 -14.94 13.90
N TRP A 284 -9.37 -14.28 13.38
CA TRP A 284 -10.74 -14.57 13.74
C TRP A 284 -11.22 -15.98 13.34
N GLU A 285 -10.58 -16.63 12.33
CA GLU A 285 -10.95 -18.01 11.94
C GLU A 285 -10.64 -19.03 13.04
N PHE A 286 -9.57 -18.81 13.81
CA PHE A 286 -9.02 -19.82 14.73
C PHE A 286 -9.09 -19.43 16.19
N SER A 287 -9.34 -18.16 16.50
CA SER A 287 -9.38 -17.66 17.87
C SER A 287 -10.65 -18.14 18.59
N ASN A 288 -10.48 -18.49 19.87
CA ASN A 288 -11.57 -18.83 20.80
C ASN A 288 -12.09 -17.59 21.54
N GLU A 289 -11.68 -16.39 21.16
CA GLU A 289 -12.25 -15.17 21.67
C GLU A 289 -13.72 -15.06 21.27
N LYS A 290 -14.58 -14.70 22.22
CA LYS A 290 -16.03 -14.55 22.00
C LYS A 290 -16.36 -13.70 20.77
N LYS A 291 -15.63 -12.58 20.57
CA LYS A 291 -15.80 -11.70 19.41
C LYS A 291 -15.55 -12.43 18.09
N CYS A 292 -14.54 -13.30 18.03
CA CYS A 292 -14.19 -14.08 16.85
C CYS A 292 -15.21 -15.20 16.58
N GLU A 293 -15.69 -15.86 17.66
CA GLU A 293 -16.76 -16.87 17.55
C GLU A 293 -18.06 -16.26 17.02
N ASP A 294 -18.47 -15.12 17.60
CA ASP A 294 -19.66 -14.39 17.18
C ASP A 294 -19.54 -13.86 15.75
N PHE A 295 -18.32 -13.50 15.32
CA PHE A 295 -18.07 -13.07 13.94
C PHE A 295 -18.20 -14.24 12.96
N ARG A 296 -17.62 -15.42 13.24
CA ARG A 296 -17.80 -16.62 12.40
C ARG A 296 -19.28 -16.99 12.24
N ALA A 297 -20.03 -16.99 13.31
CA ALA A 297 -21.47 -17.26 13.29
C ALA A 297 -22.21 -16.23 12.44
N TRP A 298 -21.85 -14.96 12.56
CA TRP A 298 -22.45 -13.88 11.80
C TRP A 298 -22.12 -13.96 10.31
N ILE A 299 -20.84 -14.19 9.91
CA ILE A 299 -20.45 -14.39 8.52
C ILE A 299 -21.30 -15.50 7.88
N SER A 300 -21.47 -16.62 8.58
CA SER A 300 -22.32 -17.71 8.11
C SER A 300 -23.79 -17.29 7.96
N SER A 301 -24.31 -16.46 8.87
CA SER A 301 -25.70 -16.01 8.84
C SER A 301 -26.03 -15.06 7.70
N VAL A 302 -25.03 -14.31 7.23
CA VAL A 302 -25.15 -13.38 6.07
C VAL A 302 -24.66 -14.00 4.77
N ASN A 303 -24.40 -15.31 4.73
CA ASN A 303 -23.86 -16.05 3.59
C ASN A 303 -22.55 -15.44 3.05
N GLY A 304 -21.67 -15.00 3.96
CA GLY A 304 -20.37 -14.43 3.59
C GLY A 304 -19.41 -15.52 3.05
N GLU A 305 -18.81 -15.23 1.92
CA GLU A 305 -17.77 -16.05 1.30
C GLU A 305 -16.41 -15.63 1.84
N VAL A 306 -15.53 -16.60 2.11
CA VAL A 306 -14.20 -16.33 2.69
C VAL A 306 -13.13 -16.95 1.79
N PHE A 307 -12.20 -16.12 1.32
CA PHE A 307 -11.10 -16.53 0.45
C PHE A 307 -9.76 -16.37 1.18
N LYS A 308 -8.83 -17.28 0.94
CA LYS A 308 -7.46 -17.17 1.47
C LYS A 308 -6.64 -16.26 0.55
N ILE A 309 -5.94 -15.30 1.16
CA ILE A 309 -4.89 -14.55 0.48
C ILE A 309 -3.56 -15.13 0.98
N PRO A 310 -2.75 -15.74 0.08
CA PRO A 310 -1.54 -16.46 0.47
C PRO A 310 -0.54 -15.60 1.22
N GLN A 311 0.29 -16.24 2.03
CA GLN A 311 1.42 -15.61 2.67
C GLN A 311 2.38 -15.06 1.61
N GLY A 312 2.83 -13.84 1.76
CA GLY A 312 3.78 -13.20 0.83
C GLY A 312 3.17 -12.17 -0.10
N GLU A 313 1.86 -12.21 -0.35
CA GLU A 313 1.19 -11.21 -1.18
C GLU A 313 1.36 -9.77 -0.63
N PHE A 314 1.46 -9.62 0.69
CA PHE A 314 1.72 -8.34 1.37
C PHE A 314 3.21 -8.08 1.67
N ASN A 315 4.15 -8.82 1.10
CA ASN A 315 5.58 -8.61 1.36
C ASN A 315 6.07 -7.21 0.99
N CYS A 316 5.54 -6.61 -0.07
CA CYS A 316 5.88 -5.24 -0.47
C CYS A 316 5.41 -4.19 0.57
N SER A 317 4.42 -4.51 1.37
CA SER A 317 3.91 -3.68 2.48
C SER A 317 4.60 -4.00 3.82
N GLY A 318 5.65 -4.83 3.80
CA GLY A 318 6.46 -5.16 4.97
C GLY A 318 5.86 -6.22 5.91
N THR A 319 4.80 -6.92 5.48
CA THR A 319 4.11 -7.90 6.34
C THR A 319 3.93 -9.24 5.63
N PRO A 320 4.70 -10.28 6.00
CA PRO A 320 4.53 -11.61 5.43
C PRO A 320 3.39 -12.38 6.11
N ILE A 321 2.21 -11.76 6.29
CA ILE A 321 1.08 -12.37 7.01
C ILE A 321 0.08 -12.89 5.99
N GLU A 322 -0.42 -14.10 6.21
CA GLU A 322 -1.57 -14.66 5.53
C GLU A 322 -2.85 -13.93 5.98
N THR A 323 -3.66 -13.47 5.05
CA THR A 323 -4.89 -12.72 5.29
C THR A 323 -6.11 -13.42 4.68
N ARG A 324 -7.28 -12.85 4.88
CA ARG A 324 -8.55 -13.32 4.30
C ARG A 324 -9.21 -12.20 3.50
N ALA A 325 -9.86 -12.54 2.42
CA ALA A 325 -10.86 -11.68 1.83
C ALA A 325 -12.26 -12.21 2.19
N ILE A 326 -13.14 -11.32 2.56
CA ILE A 326 -14.54 -11.62 2.85
C ILE A 326 -15.40 -10.92 1.80
N ILE A 327 -16.29 -11.66 1.17
CA ILE A 327 -17.30 -11.11 0.25
C ILE A 327 -18.68 -11.36 0.86
N ILE A 328 -19.46 -10.30 1.01
CA ILE A 328 -20.84 -10.37 1.49
C ILE A 328 -21.74 -9.65 0.50
N ARG A 329 -22.77 -10.35 0.01
CA ARG A 329 -23.83 -9.76 -0.80
C ARG A 329 -25.08 -9.62 0.06
N LYS A 330 -25.49 -8.38 0.32
CA LYS A 330 -26.68 -8.11 1.14
C LYS A 330 -27.92 -8.51 0.38
N ASN A 331 -28.71 -9.40 0.95
CA ASN A 331 -29.95 -9.86 0.31
C ASN A 331 -30.91 -8.70 0.07
N VAL A 332 -31.67 -8.78 -1.00
CA VAL A 332 -32.86 -7.96 -1.21
C VAL A 332 -33.98 -8.60 -0.39
N LEU A 333 -34.51 -7.87 0.58
CA LEU A 333 -35.63 -8.31 1.43
C LEU A 333 -36.96 -8.24 0.65
#